data_dd37698c82650450f18a7eb7720e0ae1
#
_entry.id   dd37698c82650450f18a7eb7720e0ae1
#
_cell.length_a   1.000
_cell.length_b   1.000
_cell.length_c   1.000
_cell.angle_alpha   90.00
_cell.angle_beta   90.00
_cell.angle_gamma   90.00
#
_symmetry.space_group_name_H-M   'P 1'
#
loop_
_entity.id
_entity.type
_entity.pdbx_description
1 polymer ?
#
loop_
_entity_poly.entity_id
_entity_poly.type
_entity_poly.pdbx_seq_one_letter_code
_entity_poly.pdbx_strand_id
1 'polypeptide(L)'
;MAAFQDVNVMAILGIGFLFAFLKKFEYSGVAFNFLTTAVGLQWAIILNAFLFKTPSAVPGISTASLRTGLMSVFPALITSGVILGKVNPVQLIIMTIIELPIFAANRYIMTTYLMIDDHVSMMHAHIFGAYFGYAMSWSMVQPLLGNIASEQYEKSETTSELFSMLGTLFMWMFWPSYNSLLLKHNTTQLRNAIYNTYFSLAASTVAVFFASVLLSGKGKFKMIQIRNAVLAGGVAVGFTASIVQYPWVTMTLGLIAGLASVFGLRYMKDSLKVITLVHDTCGVHYTFGLPGLIGALAYALVILVADFGEFRLPAYQPLVVIGCLFMTLSLSVVGGLITGFLLKCRIFKPPKEWHYFHDQPYWEFPHLASHL
;
A
#
# COMPACT_ATOMS: atom_id res chain seq x y z
N MET A 1 -15.62 -6.21 -16.03
CA MET A 1 -15.34 -7.41 -15.20
C MET A 1 -13.85 -7.73 -15.15
N ALA A 2 -13.14 -7.81 -16.28
CA ALA A 2 -11.71 -8.19 -16.30
C ALA A 2 -10.84 -7.35 -15.32
N ALA A 3 -10.83 -6.03 -15.44
CA ALA A 3 -10.03 -5.17 -14.54
C ALA A 3 -10.36 -5.33 -13.04
N PHE A 4 -11.60 -5.68 -12.68
CA PHE A 4 -11.95 -6.03 -11.30
C PHE A 4 -11.24 -7.32 -10.86
N GLN A 5 -11.23 -8.35 -11.73
CA GLN A 5 -10.55 -9.61 -11.41
C GLN A 5 -9.04 -9.40 -11.30
N ASP A 6 -8.45 -8.58 -12.16
CA ASP A 6 -7.03 -8.24 -12.10
C ASP A 6 -6.65 -7.63 -10.76
N VAL A 7 -7.43 -6.64 -10.30
CA VAL A 7 -7.19 -5.98 -9.01
C VAL A 7 -7.50 -6.90 -7.82
N ASN A 8 -8.47 -7.80 -7.95
CA ASN A 8 -8.75 -8.82 -6.95
C ASN A 8 -7.58 -9.80 -6.79
N VAL A 9 -6.99 -10.25 -7.90
CA VAL A 9 -5.75 -11.05 -7.91
C VAL A 9 -4.60 -10.27 -7.26
N MET A 10 -4.47 -8.98 -7.59
CA MET A 10 -3.44 -8.11 -7.00
C MET A 10 -3.60 -7.97 -5.48
N ALA A 11 -4.83 -7.80 -4.97
CA ALA A 11 -5.10 -7.66 -3.54
C ALA A 11 -4.85 -8.98 -2.78
N ILE A 12 -5.31 -10.12 -3.32
CA ILE A 12 -5.25 -11.40 -2.62
C ILE A 12 -3.91 -12.09 -2.83
N LEU A 13 -3.52 -12.35 -4.07
CA LEU A 13 -2.28 -13.08 -4.38
C LEU A 13 -1.07 -12.14 -4.38
N GLY A 14 -1.19 -10.93 -4.97
CA GLY A 14 -0.09 -9.98 -5.06
C GLY A 14 0.42 -9.59 -3.67
N ILE A 15 -0.42 -8.96 -2.87
CA ILE A 15 -0.05 -8.52 -1.52
C ILE A 15 0.15 -9.71 -0.58
N GLY A 16 -0.71 -10.74 -0.68
CA GLY A 16 -0.59 -11.93 0.16
C GLY A 16 0.77 -12.61 0.02
N PHE A 17 1.19 -12.92 -1.19
CA PHE A 17 2.50 -13.51 -1.42
C PHE A 17 3.65 -12.54 -1.17
N LEU A 18 3.48 -11.23 -1.42
CA LEU A 18 4.48 -10.24 -1.04
C LEU A 18 4.84 -10.35 0.46
N PHE A 19 3.85 -10.66 1.32
CA PHE A 19 4.03 -10.79 2.76
C PHE A 19 4.58 -12.15 3.21
N ALA A 20 4.71 -13.13 2.32
CA ALA A 20 5.21 -14.47 2.63
C ALA A 20 6.75 -14.57 2.75
N PHE A 21 7.48 -13.46 2.80
CA PHE A 21 8.96 -13.47 2.82
C PHE A 21 9.57 -13.92 4.15
N LEU A 22 8.80 -13.91 5.24
CA LEU A 22 9.26 -14.31 6.58
C LEU A 22 9.19 -15.82 6.74
N LYS A 23 10.36 -16.48 6.90
CA LYS A 23 10.52 -17.95 6.97
C LYS A 23 9.55 -18.67 7.93
N LYS A 24 9.17 -18.03 9.03
CA LYS A 24 8.33 -18.66 10.08
C LYS A 24 6.94 -18.03 10.15
N PHE A 25 6.58 -17.15 9.20
CA PHE A 25 5.30 -16.43 9.16
C PHE A 25 4.70 -16.42 7.74
N GLU A 26 4.96 -17.48 6.98
CA GLU A 26 4.56 -17.60 5.57
C GLU A 26 3.05 -17.80 5.44
N TYR A 27 2.49 -18.74 6.21
CA TYR A 27 1.06 -19.07 6.19
C TYR A 27 0.22 -17.88 6.65
N SER A 28 0.58 -17.27 7.78
CA SER A 28 -0.14 -16.12 8.33
C SER A 28 -0.03 -14.91 7.40
N GLY A 29 1.12 -14.68 6.77
CA GLY A 29 1.30 -13.58 5.80
C GLY A 29 0.25 -13.63 4.68
N VAL A 30 0.06 -14.79 4.07
CA VAL A 30 -0.91 -14.99 3.00
C VAL A 30 -2.35 -15.01 3.52
N ALA A 31 -2.62 -15.83 4.54
CA ALA A 31 -3.98 -16.06 5.01
C ALA A 31 -4.59 -14.86 5.72
N PHE A 32 -3.80 -14.11 6.49
CA PHE A 32 -4.30 -12.90 7.18
C PHE A 32 -4.54 -11.75 6.20
N ASN A 33 -3.74 -11.66 5.13
CA ASN A 33 -4.04 -10.75 4.01
C ASN A 33 -5.37 -11.11 3.35
N PHE A 34 -5.63 -12.40 3.10
CA PHE A 34 -6.89 -12.86 2.54
C PHE A 34 -8.08 -12.56 3.47
N LEU A 35 -7.93 -12.81 4.78
CA LEU A 35 -8.93 -12.48 5.78
C LEU A 35 -9.23 -10.98 5.82
N THR A 36 -8.18 -10.14 5.83
CA THR A 36 -8.30 -8.67 5.81
C THR A 36 -9.02 -8.20 4.55
N THR A 37 -8.70 -8.79 3.38
CA THR A 37 -9.37 -8.47 2.12
C THR A 37 -10.86 -8.85 2.17
N ALA A 38 -11.18 -10.03 2.67
CA ALA A 38 -12.57 -10.51 2.73
C ALA A 38 -13.45 -9.67 3.66
N VAL A 39 -12.96 -9.34 4.84
CA VAL A 39 -13.68 -8.48 5.81
C VAL A 39 -13.74 -7.03 5.29
N GLY A 40 -12.62 -6.52 4.81
CA GLY A 40 -12.49 -5.15 4.36
C GLY A 40 -13.37 -4.84 3.15
N LEU A 41 -13.48 -5.75 2.19
CA LEU A 41 -14.31 -5.57 1.01
C LEU A 41 -15.80 -5.38 1.39
N GLN A 42 -16.33 -6.23 2.26
CA GLN A 42 -17.71 -6.15 2.72
C GLN A 42 -17.95 -4.83 3.46
N TRP A 43 -17.05 -4.47 4.38
CA TRP A 43 -17.13 -3.26 5.16
C TRP A 43 -17.01 -2.01 4.28
N ALA A 44 -16.08 -1.99 3.32
CA ALA A 44 -15.91 -0.87 2.39
C ALA A 44 -17.13 -0.64 1.51
N ILE A 45 -17.81 -1.69 1.05
CA ILE A 45 -19.07 -1.56 0.28
C ILE A 45 -20.15 -0.88 1.12
N ILE A 46 -20.32 -1.28 2.39
CA ILE A 46 -21.27 -0.68 3.31
C ILE A 46 -20.95 0.79 3.54
N LEU A 47 -19.69 1.12 3.84
CA LEU A 47 -19.23 2.49 4.07
C LEU A 47 -19.44 3.39 2.84
N ASN A 48 -19.06 2.90 1.66
CA ASN A 48 -19.26 3.65 0.42
C ASN A 48 -20.75 3.88 0.12
N ALA A 49 -21.60 2.89 0.35
CA ALA A 49 -23.05 3.03 0.19
C ALA A 49 -23.65 4.04 1.19
N PHE A 50 -23.07 4.19 2.37
CA PHE A 50 -23.53 5.13 3.38
C PHE A 50 -23.06 6.57 3.09
N LEU A 51 -21.78 6.76 2.75
CA LEU A 51 -21.18 8.08 2.57
C LEU A 51 -21.45 8.71 1.19
N PHE A 52 -21.44 7.89 0.12
CA PHE A 52 -21.56 8.36 -1.26
C PHE A 52 -22.96 8.09 -1.85
N LYS A 53 -24.00 8.18 -1.02
CA LYS A 53 -25.40 8.02 -1.47
C LYS A 53 -25.74 9.02 -2.56
N THR A 54 -26.15 8.50 -3.72
CA THR A 54 -26.92 9.30 -4.70
C THR A 54 -28.40 9.23 -4.32
N PRO A 55 -29.11 10.37 -4.24
CA PRO A 55 -30.53 10.42 -3.78
C PRO A 55 -31.50 9.57 -4.61
N SER A 56 -31.12 9.18 -5.83
CA SER A 56 -31.95 8.48 -6.79
C SER A 56 -31.63 6.99 -6.97
N ALA A 57 -30.60 6.46 -6.30
CA ALA A 57 -30.19 5.07 -6.49
C ALA A 57 -30.93 4.14 -5.53
N VAL A 58 -31.60 3.14 -6.09
CA VAL A 58 -32.06 1.97 -5.33
C VAL A 58 -30.84 1.33 -4.65
N PRO A 59 -30.92 1.03 -3.33
CA PRO A 59 -29.83 0.35 -2.64
C PRO A 59 -29.59 -1.02 -3.29
N GLY A 60 -28.54 -1.15 -4.04
CA GLY A 60 -28.16 -2.40 -4.69
C GLY A 60 -26.65 -2.52 -4.86
N ILE A 61 -26.13 -3.73 -4.70
CA ILE A 61 -24.71 -4.02 -4.97
C ILE A 61 -24.52 -4.04 -6.48
N SER A 62 -23.68 -3.13 -6.99
CA SER A 62 -23.31 -3.04 -8.39
C SER A 62 -21.84 -3.44 -8.61
N THR A 63 -21.47 -3.70 -9.87
CA THR A 63 -20.05 -3.90 -10.22
C THR A 63 -19.20 -2.66 -9.94
N ALA A 64 -19.80 -1.47 -9.94
CA ALA A 64 -19.10 -0.25 -9.55
C ALA A 64 -18.83 -0.23 -8.06
N SER A 65 -19.80 -0.59 -7.21
CA SER A 65 -19.60 -0.68 -5.76
C SER A 65 -18.55 -1.73 -5.38
N LEU A 66 -18.50 -2.87 -6.10
CA LEU A 66 -17.45 -3.87 -5.90
C LEU A 66 -16.06 -3.33 -6.26
N ARG A 67 -15.93 -2.59 -7.38
CA ARG A 67 -14.63 -1.99 -7.80
C ARG A 67 -14.14 -0.97 -6.77
N THR A 68 -15.01 -0.04 -6.40
CA THR A 68 -14.67 0.98 -5.40
C THR A 68 -14.39 0.36 -4.03
N GLY A 69 -15.20 -0.63 -3.61
CA GLY A 69 -14.99 -1.36 -2.37
C GLY A 69 -13.64 -2.05 -2.34
N LEU A 70 -13.28 -2.77 -3.40
CA LEU A 70 -11.98 -3.46 -3.50
C LEU A 70 -10.79 -2.50 -3.39
N MET A 71 -10.82 -1.37 -4.10
CA MET A 71 -9.74 -0.37 -3.98
C MET A 71 -9.70 0.27 -2.60
N SER A 72 -10.84 0.45 -1.95
CA SER A 72 -10.92 1.03 -0.60
C SER A 72 -10.28 0.14 0.48
N VAL A 73 -10.05 -1.14 0.21
CA VAL A 73 -9.37 -2.06 1.15
C VAL A 73 -7.85 -1.88 1.16
N PHE A 74 -7.28 -1.39 0.07
CA PHE A 74 -5.81 -1.31 -0.08
C PHE A 74 -5.08 -0.59 1.07
N PRO A 75 -5.59 0.50 1.67
CA PRO A 75 -4.95 1.08 2.86
C PRO A 75 -4.71 0.05 3.95
N ALA A 76 -5.74 -0.72 4.33
CA ALA A 76 -5.63 -1.73 5.38
C ALA A 76 -4.66 -2.86 5.03
N LEU A 77 -4.60 -3.27 3.76
CA LEU A 77 -3.62 -4.24 3.30
C LEU A 77 -2.18 -3.69 3.38
N ILE A 78 -1.98 -2.43 3.02
CA ILE A 78 -0.69 -1.74 3.13
C ILE A 78 -0.29 -1.58 4.60
N THR A 79 -1.20 -1.14 5.46
CA THR A 79 -1.01 -1.04 6.90
C THR A 79 -0.57 -2.38 7.49
N SER A 80 -1.21 -3.47 7.09
CA SER A 80 -0.87 -4.81 7.59
C SER A 80 0.57 -5.22 7.27
N GLY A 81 1.17 -4.71 6.20
CA GLY A 81 2.57 -4.91 5.85
C GLY A 81 3.55 -4.24 6.83
N VAL A 82 3.20 -3.08 7.40
CA VAL A 82 4.05 -2.41 8.41
C VAL A 82 4.10 -3.21 9.71
N ILE A 83 2.95 -3.74 10.12
CA ILE A 83 2.78 -4.47 11.39
C ILE A 83 2.84 -5.99 11.24
N LEU A 84 3.24 -6.47 10.06
CA LEU A 84 3.30 -7.88 9.72
C LEU A 84 4.08 -8.68 10.77
N GLY A 85 3.48 -9.76 11.25
CA GLY A 85 4.07 -10.65 12.24
C GLY A 85 4.04 -10.17 13.68
N LYS A 86 3.52 -8.96 13.96
CA LYS A 86 3.47 -8.35 15.30
C LYS A 86 2.07 -8.28 15.90
N VAL A 87 1.05 -8.62 15.14
CA VAL A 87 -0.36 -8.56 15.51
C VAL A 87 -1.05 -9.90 15.27
N ASN A 88 -2.11 -10.16 16.02
CA ASN A 88 -2.95 -11.33 15.84
C ASN A 88 -4.11 -11.06 14.86
N PRO A 89 -4.83 -12.10 14.35
CA PRO A 89 -5.93 -11.93 13.41
C PRO A 89 -7.06 -11.03 13.91
N VAL A 90 -7.37 -11.06 15.21
CA VAL A 90 -8.42 -10.21 15.80
C VAL A 90 -8.04 -8.74 15.73
N GLN A 91 -6.78 -8.43 16.03
CA GLN A 91 -6.25 -7.06 15.91
C GLN A 91 -6.27 -6.56 14.46
N LEU A 92 -5.97 -7.43 13.47
CA LEU A 92 -6.06 -7.07 12.05
C LEU A 92 -7.50 -6.78 11.60
N ILE A 93 -8.47 -7.58 12.05
CA ILE A 93 -9.89 -7.32 11.75
C ILE A 93 -10.33 -5.98 12.33
N ILE A 94 -10.01 -5.72 13.61
CA ILE A 94 -10.40 -4.48 14.27
C ILE A 94 -9.71 -3.27 13.66
N MET A 95 -8.42 -3.39 13.33
CA MET A 95 -7.70 -2.37 12.56
C MET A 95 -8.45 -2.04 11.27
N THR A 96 -8.81 -3.05 10.49
CA THR A 96 -9.55 -2.89 9.23
C THR A 96 -10.90 -2.18 9.44
N ILE A 97 -11.64 -2.55 10.49
CA ILE A 97 -12.93 -1.94 10.83
C ILE A 97 -12.77 -0.46 11.21
N ILE A 98 -11.66 -0.07 11.83
CA ILE A 98 -11.40 1.33 12.23
C ILE A 98 -10.77 2.14 11.09
N GLU A 99 -9.82 1.57 10.37
CA GLU A 99 -9.06 2.27 9.33
C GLU A 99 -9.95 2.67 8.13
N LEU A 100 -10.79 1.74 7.66
CA LEU A 100 -11.59 1.98 6.45
C LEU A 100 -12.58 3.14 6.58
N PRO A 101 -13.32 3.36 7.72
CA PRO A 101 -14.13 4.56 7.90
C PRO A 101 -13.33 5.87 7.85
N ILE A 102 -12.12 5.89 8.41
CA ILE A 102 -11.27 7.09 8.41
C ILE A 102 -10.80 7.39 6.97
N PHE A 103 -10.39 6.36 6.23
CA PHE A 103 -10.03 6.51 4.82
C PHE A 103 -11.24 6.90 3.95
N ALA A 104 -12.41 6.33 4.19
CA ALA A 104 -13.64 6.69 3.49
C ALA A 104 -14.04 8.15 3.76
N ALA A 105 -13.89 8.63 5.01
CA ALA A 105 -14.11 10.02 5.36
C ALA A 105 -13.09 10.95 4.67
N ASN A 106 -11.80 10.55 4.60
CA ASN A 106 -10.76 11.28 3.86
C ASN A 106 -11.15 11.45 2.39
N ARG A 107 -11.56 10.37 1.71
CA ARG A 107 -12.05 10.41 0.32
C ARG A 107 -13.30 11.27 0.17
N TYR A 108 -14.26 11.12 1.08
CA TYR A 108 -15.50 11.89 1.04
C TYR A 108 -15.24 13.40 1.13
N ILE A 109 -14.34 13.83 2.00
CA ILE A 109 -13.95 15.24 2.11
C ILE A 109 -13.30 15.70 0.80
N MET A 110 -12.36 14.91 0.24
CA MET A 110 -11.69 15.27 -1.02
C MET A 110 -12.66 15.42 -2.18
N THR A 111 -13.56 14.48 -2.35
CA THR A 111 -14.46 14.45 -3.52
C THR A 111 -15.63 15.41 -3.39
N THR A 112 -16.20 15.57 -2.18
CA THR A 112 -17.42 16.35 -1.96
C THR A 112 -17.14 17.83 -1.69
N TYR A 113 -16.11 18.13 -0.89
CA TYR A 113 -15.81 19.51 -0.50
C TYR A 113 -14.66 20.12 -1.27
N LEU A 114 -13.64 19.33 -1.61
CA LEU A 114 -12.46 19.82 -2.31
C LEU A 114 -12.52 19.57 -3.82
N MET A 115 -13.59 18.93 -4.30
CA MET A 115 -13.86 18.66 -5.72
C MET A 115 -12.71 17.95 -6.45
N ILE A 116 -12.00 17.08 -5.75
CA ILE A 116 -10.96 16.23 -6.33
C ILE A 116 -11.62 15.04 -7.01
N ASP A 117 -11.09 14.64 -8.17
CA ASP A 117 -11.54 13.47 -8.91
C ASP A 117 -11.47 12.20 -8.01
N ASP A 118 -12.48 11.35 -8.11
CA ASP A 118 -12.58 10.12 -7.33
C ASP A 118 -11.38 9.19 -7.57
N HIS A 119 -10.88 9.12 -8.80
CA HIS A 119 -9.64 8.39 -9.13
C HIS A 119 -8.44 8.92 -8.32
N VAL A 120 -8.20 10.23 -8.34
CA VAL A 120 -7.09 10.86 -7.61
C VAL A 120 -7.24 10.68 -6.10
N SER A 121 -8.45 10.84 -5.58
CA SER A 121 -8.75 10.63 -4.15
C SER A 121 -8.42 9.20 -3.71
N MET A 122 -8.69 8.21 -4.56
CA MET A 122 -8.38 6.80 -4.30
C MET A 122 -6.87 6.51 -4.30
N MET A 123 -6.07 7.21 -5.11
CA MET A 123 -4.60 7.01 -5.13
C MET A 123 -3.94 7.40 -3.80
N HIS A 124 -4.60 8.21 -2.97
CA HIS A 124 -4.14 8.49 -1.59
C HIS A 124 -4.14 7.26 -0.69
N ALA A 125 -4.74 6.14 -1.10
CA ALA A 125 -4.73 4.87 -0.38
C ALA A 125 -3.32 4.41 0.01
N HIS A 126 -2.34 4.61 -0.88
CA HIS A 126 -0.96 4.20 -0.66
C HIS A 126 -0.29 5.02 0.46
N ILE A 127 -0.50 6.33 0.45
CA ILE A 127 0.01 7.25 1.47
C ILE A 127 -0.71 6.97 2.79
N PHE A 128 -2.04 6.88 2.76
CA PHE A 128 -2.87 6.68 3.93
C PHE A 128 -2.46 5.40 4.68
N GLY A 129 -2.46 4.25 4.01
CA GLY A 129 -2.12 2.97 4.63
C GLY A 129 -0.68 2.93 5.15
N ALA A 130 0.28 3.47 4.40
CA ALA A 130 1.67 3.50 4.83
C ALA A 130 1.85 4.27 6.14
N TYR A 131 1.31 5.47 6.25
CA TYR A 131 1.51 6.31 7.44
C TYR A 131 0.58 5.99 8.59
N PHE A 132 -0.61 5.42 8.31
CA PHE A 132 -1.46 4.81 9.34
C PHE A 132 -0.73 3.63 10.00
N GLY A 133 -0.15 2.74 9.20
CA GLY A 133 0.65 1.62 9.68
C GLY A 133 1.87 2.05 10.48
N TYR A 134 2.57 3.09 10.03
CA TYR A 134 3.71 3.68 10.77
C TYR A 134 3.30 4.19 12.15
N ALA A 135 2.25 5.00 12.21
CA ALA A 135 1.74 5.55 13.46
C ALA A 135 1.22 4.45 14.40
N MET A 136 0.54 3.45 13.84
CA MET A 136 0.07 2.28 14.57
C MET A 136 1.26 1.45 15.12
N SER A 137 2.28 1.18 14.29
CA SER A 137 3.48 0.46 14.73
C SER A 137 4.20 1.19 15.85
N TRP A 138 4.29 2.51 15.77
CA TRP A 138 4.89 3.33 16.83
C TRP A 138 4.14 3.22 18.16
N SER A 139 2.82 3.23 18.12
CA SER A 139 1.99 3.22 19.33
C SER A 139 1.84 1.83 19.95
N MET A 140 1.85 0.77 19.15
CA MET A 140 1.67 -0.61 19.60
C MET A 140 2.96 -1.28 20.06
N VAL A 141 3.99 -1.17 19.26
CA VAL A 141 5.23 -1.90 19.45
C VAL A 141 6.16 -1.07 20.31
N GLN A 142 6.49 -1.55 21.50
CA GLN A 142 7.58 -0.96 22.26
C GLN A 142 8.87 -1.12 21.45
N PRO A 143 9.77 -0.13 21.48
CA PRO A 143 11.00 -0.21 20.71
C PRO A 143 11.73 -1.50 21.08
N LEU A 144 11.88 -2.38 20.12
CA LEU A 144 12.74 -3.57 20.18
C LEU A 144 14.22 -3.13 20.19
N LEU A 145 14.51 -2.09 20.96
CA LEU A 145 15.85 -1.60 21.21
C LEU A 145 16.54 -2.60 22.14
N GLY A 146 17.21 -3.56 21.57
CA GLY A 146 18.13 -4.43 22.27
C GLY A 146 17.80 -5.93 22.30
N ASN A 147 16.71 -6.40 21.76
CA ASN A 147 16.44 -7.84 21.70
C ASN A 147 16.98 -8.44 20.39
N ILE A 148 18.24 -8.87 20.43
CA ILE A 148 18.91 -9.71 19.40
C ILE A 148 18.04 -10.92 19.00
N ALA A 149 17.19 -11.40 19.90
CA ALA A 149 16.24 -12.50 19.67
C ALA A 149 15.22 -12.18 18.58
N SER A 150 14.68 -10.96 18.49
CA SER A 150 13.66 -10.62 17.48
C SER A 150 14.23 -10.53 16.06
N GLU A 151 15.49 -10.10 15.89
CA GLU A 151 16.14 -10.08 14.59
C GLU A 151 16.41 -11.49 14.04
N GLN A 152 16.52 -12.49 14.93
CA GLN A 152 16.67 -13.89 14.51
C GLN A 152 15.39 -14.46 13.88
N TYR A 153 14.22 -13.93 14.23
CA TYR A 153 12.92 -14.39 13.74
C TYR A 153 12.46 -13.66 12.47
N GLU A 154 12.97 -12.45 12.21
CA GLU A 154 12.71 -11.67 10.98
C GLU A 154 13.59 -12.15 9.81
N LYS A 155 13.93 -13.43 9.77
CA LYS A 155 14.76 -13.99 8.69
C LYS A 155 13.89 -14.46 7.53
N SER A 156 14.38 -14.19 6.32
CA SER A 156 13.86 -14.80 5.10
C SER A 156 14.66 -16.04 4.72
N GLU A 157 14.05 -16.90 3.93
CA GLU A 157 14.67 -18.07 3.31
C GLU A 157 14.47 -18.01 1.81
N THR A 158 15.25 -18.79 1.06
CA THR A 158 15.18 -18.77 -0.42
C THR A 158 13.78 -19.05 -0.94
N THR A 159 13.05 -20.00 -0.32
CA THR A 159 11.67 -20.35 -0.70
C THR A 159 10.71 -19.21 -0.41
N SER A 160 10.77 -18.63 0.79
CA SER A 160 9.90 -17.52 1.19
C SER A 160 10.14 -16.26 0.37
N GLU A 161 11.39 -15.97 0.01
CA GLU A 161 11.74 -14.87 -0.89
C GLU A 161 11.22 -15.12 -2.32
N LEU A 162 11.23 -16.37 -2.80
CA LEU A 162 10.67 -16.71 -4.11
C LEU A 162 9.15 -16.50 -4.15
N PHE A 163 8.41 -16.91 -3.11
CA PHE A 163 6.98 -16.63 -3.01
C PHE A 163 6.70 -15.13 -2.91
N SER A 164 7.51 -14.39 -2.16
CA SER A 164 7.38 -12.94 -2.10
C SER A 164 7.64 -12.26 -3.45
N MET A 165 8.60 -12.77 -4.22
CA MET A 165 8.84 -12.30 -5.59
C MET A 165 7.65 -12.61 -6.52
N LEU A 166 7.00 -13.77 -6.36
CA LEU A 166 5.79 -14.11 -7.08
C LEU A 166 4.67 -13.08 -6.79
N GLY A 167 4.50 -12.69 -5.53
CA GLY A 167 3.58 -11.60 -5.16
C GLY A 167 3.89 -10.28 -5.85
N THR A 168 5.18 -9.92 -5.88
CA THR A 168 5.64 -8.73 -6.61
C THR A 168 5.29 -8.79 -8.10
N LEU A 169 5.45 -9.95 -8.75
CA LEU A 169 5.11 -10.14 -10.17
C LEU A 169 3.61 -9.99 -10.42
N PHE A 170 2.75 -10.56 -9.56
CA PHE A 170 1.31 -10.35 -9.66
C PHE A 170 0.94 -8.88 -9.51
N MET A 171 1.50 -8.18 -8.53
CA MET A 171 1.27 -6.75 -8.37
C MET A 171 1.74 -5.96 -9.60
N TRP A 172 2.94 -6.24 -10.10
CA TRP A 172 3.51 -5.56 -11.26
C TRP A 172 2.66 -5.72 -12.51
N MET A 173 2.23 -6.95 -12.81
CA MET A 173 1.42 -7.24 -14.01
C MET A 173 0.04 -6.59 -13.98
N PHE A 174 -0.61 -6.54 -12.83
CA PHE A 174 -1.97 -6.04 -12.69
C PHE A 174 -2.08 -4.58 -12.24
N TRP A 175 -0.96 -3.91 -11.99
CA TRP A 175 -0.95 -2.50 -11.59
C TRP A 175 -1.60 -1.55 -12.61
N PRO A 176 -1.45 -1.73 -13.94
CA PRO A 176 -2.18 -0.93 -14.91
C PRO A 176 -3.70 -1.02 -14.76
N SER A 177 -4.23 -2.18 -14.42
CA SER A 177 -5.65 -2.37 -14.13
C SER A 177 -6.06 -1.64 -12.83
N TYR A 178 -5.22 -1.64 -11.81
CA TYR A 178 -5.46 -0.89 -10.56
C TYR A 178 -5.54 0.62 -10.82
N ASN A 179 -4.55 1.21 -11.48
CA ASN A 179 -4.53 2.64 -11.76
C ASN A 179 -5.59 3.10 -12.75
N SER A 180 -6.28 2.20 -13.42
CA SER A 180 -7.33 2.52 -14.40
C SER A 180 -8.74 2.12 -13.96
N LEU A 181 -8.89 1.40 -12.84
CA LEU A 181 -10.13 0.72 -12.45
C LEU A 181 -11.35 1.64 -12.29
N LEU A 182 -11.15 2.87 -11.79
CA LEU A 182 -12.21 3.85 -11.55
C LEU A 182 -12.47 4.79 -12.73
N LEU A 183 -11.63 4.75 -13.76
CA LEU A 183 -11.79 5.58 -14.94
C LEU A 183 -12.93 5.08 -15.84
N LYS A 184 -13.57 5.99 -16.57
CA LYS A 184 -14.65 5.66 -17.48
C LYS A 184 -14.15 4.83 -18.67
N HIS A 185 -14.90 3.81 -19.04
CA HIS A 185 -14.57 2.97 -20.20
C HIS A 185 -14.47 3.78 -21.50
N ASN A 186 -13.58 3.33 -22.38
CA ASN A 186 -13.32 3.89 -23.72
C ASN A 186 -12.92 5.38 -23.75
N THR A 187 -12.38 5.89 -22.66
CA THR A 187 -11.83 7.24 -22.60
C THR A 187 -10.33 7.25 -22.90
N THR A 188 -9.84 8.39 -23.38
CA THR A 188 -8.40 8.63 -23.54
C THR A 188 -7.67 8.52 -22.19
N GLN A 189 -8.31 8.98 -21.10
CA GLN A 189 -7.78 8.86 -19.74
C GLN A 189 -7.53 7.41 -19.32
N LEU A 190 -8.46 6.50 -19.64
CA LEU A 190 -8.30 5.07 -19.36
C LEU A 190 -7.08 4.50 -20.08
N ARG A 191 -6.95 4.78 -21.40
CA ARG A 191 -5.83 4.31 -22.19
C ARG A 191 -4.50 4.87 -21.69
N ASN A 192 -4.46 6.17 -21.42
CA ASN A 192 -3.27 6.82 -20.87
C ASN A 192 -2.88 6.19 -19.53
N ALA A 193 -3.82 5.95 -18.62
CA ALA A 193 -3.55 5.34 -17.33
C ALA A 193 -2.89 3.96 -17.48
N ILE A 194 -3.37 3.13 -18.40
CA ILE A 194 -2.80 1.80 -18.66
C ILE A 194 -1.37 1.91 -19.18
N TYR A 195 -1.15 2.69 -20.27
CA TYR A 195 0.17 2.82 -20.89
C TYR A 195 1.18 3.48 -19.97
N ASN A 196 0.79 4.58 -19.34
CA ASN A 196 1.66 5.35 -18.45
C ASN A 196 2.06 4.54 -17.22
N THR A 197 1.15 3.74 -16.66
CA THR A 197 1.49 2.84 -15.56
C THR A 197 2.49 1.78 -15.99
N TYR A 198 2.27 1.16 -17.15
CA TYR A 198 3.19 0.15 -17.65
C TYR A 198 4.60 0.72 -17.90
N PHE A 199 4.70 1.88 -18.57
CA PHE A 199 5.99 2.51 -18.83
C PHE A 199 6.70 2.98 -17.57
N SER A 200 5.97 3.50 -16.60
CA SER A 200 6.52 3.89 -15.29
C SER A 200 7.07 2.70 -14.51
N LEU A 201 6.33 1.59 -14.48
CA LEU A 201 6.77 0.33 -13.87
C LEU A 201 8.03 -0.23 -14.55
N ALA A 202 8.06 -0.22 -15.87
CA ALA A 202 9.22 -0.69 -16.64
C ALA A 202 10.46 0.16 -16.34
N ALA A 203 10.34 1.49 -16.34
CA ALA A 203 11.41 2.40 -16.01
C ALA A 203 11.90 2.23 -14.56
N SER A 204 10.96 2.11 -13.60
CA SER A 204 11.27 1.82 -12.20
C SER A 204 12.04 0.51 -12.06
N THR A 205 11.61 -0.54 -12.74
CA THR A 205 12.26 -1.85 -12.69
C THR A 205 13.71 -1.76 -13.15
N VAL A 206 13.95 -1.18 -14.33
CA VAL A 206 15.32 -1.00 -14.84
C VAL A 206 16.18 -0.20 -13.87
N ALA A 207 15.66 0.91 -13.35
CA ALA A 207 16.35 1.77 -12.40
C ALA A 207 16.70 1.01 -11.10
N VAL A 208 15.79 0.20 -10.58
CA VAL A 208 15.98 -0.58 -9.36
C VAL A 208 17.05 -1.66 -9.52
N PHE A 209 17.01 -2.43 -10.62
CA PHE A 209 18.03 -3.44 -10.88
C PHE A 209 19.42 -2.81 -10.99
N PHE A 210 19.53 -1.72 -11.76
CA PHE A 210 20.79 -0.98 -11.89
C PHE A 210 21.29 -0.44 -10.54
N ALA A 211 20.44 0.28 -9.80
CA ALA A 211 20.81 0.86 -8.50
C ALA A 211 21.14 -0.22 -7.46
N SER A 212 20.43 -1.34 -7.43
CA SER A 212 20.69 -2.43 -6.49
C SER A 212 22.09 -3.00 -6.63
N VAL A 213 22.60 -3.14 -7.86
CA VAL A 213 23.97 -3.59 -8.14
C VAL A 213 24.99 -2.51 -7.77
N LEU A 214 24.76 -1.26 -8.22
CA LEU A 214 25.69 -0.16 -7.94
C LEU A 214 25.89 0.08 -6.44
N LEU A 215 24.81 0.00 -5.66
CA LEU A 215 24.85 0.24 -4.22
C LEU A 215 25.27 -0.99 -3.41
N SER A 216 25.45 -2.13 -4.08
CA SER A 216 25.92 -3.36 -3.46
C SER A 216 27.45 -3.41 -3.49
N GLY A 217 28.10 -3.38 -2.31
CA GLY A 217 29.55 -3.54 -2.23
C GLY A 217 30.07 -4.88 -2.77
N LYS A 218 29.17 -5.84 -3.07
CA LYS A 218 29.49 -7.16 -3.63
C LYS A 218 29.05 -7.31 -5.09
N GLY A 219 28.51 -6.27 -5.73
CA GLY A 219 27.98 -6.33 -7.10
C GLY A 219 26.80 -7.32 -7.28
N LYS A 220 26.03 -7.62 -6.20
CA LYS A 220 24.92 -8.57 -6.21
C LYS A 220 23.61 -7.89 -5.88
N PHE A 221 22.51 -8.38 -6.45
CA PHE A 221 21.17 -7.91 -6.15
C PHE A 221 20.78 -8.22 -4.70
N LYS A 222 20.00 -7.30 -4.08
CA LYS A 222 19.34 -7.53 -2.80
C LYS A 222 17.85 -7.77 -3.02
N MET A 223 17.34 -8.92 -2.59
CA MET A 223 15.96 -9.32 -2.83
C MET A 223 14.96 -8.31 -2.29
N ILE A 224 15.15 -7.79 -1.08
CA ILE A 224 14.28 -6.76 -0.50
C ILE A 224 14.16 -5.50 -1.38
N GLN A 225 15.22 -5.11 -2.08
CA GLN A 225 15.18 -3.96 -3.00
C GLN A 225 14.41 -4.30 -4.26
N ILE A 226 14.67 -5.49 -4.84
CA ILE A 226 13.99 -5.91 -6.07
C ILE A 226 12.48 -6.05 -5.81
N ARG A 227 12.06 -6.86 -4.83
CA ARG A 227 10.64 -7.13 -4.59
C ARG A 227 9.82 -5.88 -4.25
N ASN A 228 10.42 -4.89 -3.58
CA ASN A 228 9.70 -3.71 -3.11
C ASN A 228 9.82 -2.53 -4.09
N ALA A 229 11.04 -2.15 -4.47
CA ALA A 229 11.25 -0.91 -5.20
C ALA A 229 10.79 -0.95 -6.67
N VAL A 230 10.71 -2.13 -7.29
CA VAL A 230 10.16 -2.24 -8.67
C VAL A 230 8.71 -1.80 -8.78
N LEU A 231 7.96 -1.82 -7.67
CA LEU A 231 6.57 -1.39 -7.61
C LEU A 231 6.40 0.13 -7.44
N ALA A 232 7.47 0.83 -7.03
CA ALA A 232 7.44 2.26 -6.73
C ALA A 232 6.95 3.12 -7.91
N GLY A 233 7.30 2.73 -9.14
CA GLY A 233 6.83 3.41 -10.35
C GLY A 233 5.31 3.35 -10.53
N GLY A 234 4.70 2.21 -10.21
CA GLY A 234 3.25 2.03 -10.27
C GLY A 234 2.50 2.89 -9.26
N VAL A 235 3.05 3.00 -8.04
CA VAL A 235 2.50 3.86 -6.98
C VAL A 235 2.60 5.33 -7.37
N ALA A 236 3.80 5.79 -7.73
CA ALA A 236 4.06 7.20 -8.00
C ALA A 236 3.25 7.72 -9.19
N VAL A 237 3.12 6.93 -10.25
CA VAL A 237 2.40 7.36 -11.45
C VAL A 237 0.88 7.38 -11.26
N GLY A 238 0.34 6.67 -10.28
CA GLY A 238 -1.11 6.50 -10.10
C GLY A 238 -1.88 7.83 -10.11
N PHE A 239 -1.35 8.89 -9.53
CA PHE A 239 -1.96 10.21 -9.52
C PHE A 239 -1.97 10.90 -10.90
N THR A 240 -0.93 10.69 -11.72
CA THR A 240 -0.72 11.42 -12.97
C THR A 240 -1.06 10.59 -14.21
N ALA A 241 -1.22 9.27 -14.06
CA ALA A 241 -1.31 8.32 -15.16
C ALA A 241 -2.40 8.64 -16.18
N SER A 242 -3.55 9.12 -15.73
CA SER A 242 -4.71 9.39 -16.59
C SER A 242 -4.59 10.70 -17.39
N ILE A 243 -3.83 11.69 -16.88
CA ILE A 243 -3.76 13.05 -17.46
C ILE A 243 -2.52 13.29 -18.31
N VAL A 244 -1.42 12.59 -18.05
CA VAL A 244 -0.18 12.77 -18.81
C VAL A 244 -0.32 12.14 -20.20
N GLN A 245 -0.02 12.93 -21.22
CA GLN A 245 -0.08 12.50 -22.62
C GLN A 245 1.25 11.91 -23.12
N TYR A 246 2.36 12.32 -22.53
CA TYR A 246 3.71 11.95 -22.97
C TYR A 246 4.32 10.86 -22.07
N PRO A 247 4.50 9.63 -22.57
CA PRO A 247 5.01 8.50 -21.77
C PRO A 247 6.38 8.75 -21.13
N TRP A 248 7.24 9.57 -21.74
CA TRP A 248 8.55 9.88 -21.18
C TRP A 248 8.48 10.58 -19.80
N VAL A 249 7.42 11.38 -19.55
CA VAL A 249 7.20 12.02 -18.23
C VAL A 249 6.95 10.98 -17.17
N THR A 250 6.11 9.99 -17.47
CA THR A 250 5.79 8.90 -16.54
C THR A 250 6.94 7.93 -16.37
N MET A 251 7.76 7.68 -17.40
CA MET A 251 9.00 6.92 -17.29
C MET A 251 10.01 7.62 -16.37
N THR A 252 10.16 8.94 -16.50
CA THR A 252 11.03 9.74 -15.62
C THR A 252 10.55 9.68 -14.17
N LEU A 253 9.23 9.79 -13.94
CA LEU A 253 8.65 9.65 -12.61
C LEU A 253 8.89 8.26 -12.01
N GLY A 254 8.72 7.20 -12.81
CA GLY A 254 8.99 5.82 -12.42
C GLY A 254 10.46 5.59 -12.06
N LEU A 255 11.38 6.15 -12.86
CA LEU A 255 12.80 6.10 -12.59
C LEU A 255 13.14 6.78 -11.26
N ILE A 256 12.66 8.00 -11.03
CA ILE A 256 12.88 8.74 -9.77
C ILE A 256 12.33 7.96 -8.58
N ALA A 257 11.09 7.45 -8.67
CA ALA A 257 10.45 6.69 -7.59
C ALA A 257 11.21 5.40 -7.27
N GLY A 258 11.63 4.66 -8.29
CA GLY A 258 12.42 3.44 -8.14
C GLY A 258 13.77 3.70 -7.47
N LEU A 259 14.50 4.71 -7.93
CA LEU A 259 15.78 5.11 -7.32
C LEU A 259 15.58 5.56 -5.87
N ALA A 260 14.61 6.43 -5.59
CA ALA A 260 14.31 6.90 -4.23
C ALA A 260 13.98 5.74 -3.28
N SER A 261 13.20 4.76 -3.75
CA SER A 261 12.87 3.56 -3.00
C SER A 261 14.12 2.72 -2.67
N VAL A 262 15.00 2.45 -3.64
CA VAL A 262 16.25 1.69 -3.41
C VAL A 262 17.18 2.43 -2.45
N PHE A 263 17.37 3.74 -2.65
CA PHE A 263 18.18 4.56 -1.75
C PHE A 263 17.63 4.55 -0.33
N GLY A 264 16.31 4.69 -0.19
CA GLY A 264 15.63 4.63 1.10
C GLY A 264 15.82 3.28 1.80
N LEU A 265 15.59 2.17 1.10
CA LEU A 265 15.81 0.82 1.63
C LEU A 265 17.28 0.54 1.98
N ARG A 266 18.22 1.18 1.29
CA ARG A 266 19.65 0.96 1.52
C ARG A 266 20.22 1.77 2.66
N TYR A 267 19.85 3.04 2.77
CA TYR A 267 20.52 4.00 3.65
C TYR A 267 19.63 4.54 4.77
N MET A 268 18.30 4.60 4.53
CA MET A 268 17.39 5.25 5.48
C MET A 268 16.66 4.26 6.38
N LYS A 269 16.46 3.01 5.96
CA LYS A 269 15.66 2.03 6.70
C LYS A 269 16.15 1.86 8.14
N ASP A 270 17.43 1.59 8.33
CA ASP A 270 18.01 1.34 9.65
C ASP A 270 18.07 2.64 10.49
N SER A 271 18.43 3.77 9.86
CA SER A 271 18.47 5.08 10.52
C SER A 271 17.09 5.53 10.97
N LEU A 272 16.07 5.41 10.12
CA LEU A 272 14.69 5.74 10.48
C LEU A 272 14.16 4.84 11.60
N LYS A 273 14.46 3.53 11.57
CA LYS A 273 14.11 2.61 12.66
C LYS A 273 14.62 3.11 14.02
N VAL A 274 15.87 3.61 14.07
CA VAL A 274 16.47 4.13 15.31
C VAL A 274 15.88 5.50 15.71
N ILE A 275 15.71 6.41 14.74
CA ILE A 275 15.24 7.78 15.03
C ILE A 275 13.76 7.80 15.40
N THR A 276 12.91 7.09 14.64
CA THR A 276 11.46 7.11 14.83
C THR A 276 10.95 6.05 15.78
N LEU A 277 11.78 5.06 16.12
CA LEU A 277 11.40 3.87 16.88
C LEU A 277 10.27 3.07 16.22
N VAL A 278 10.10 3.22 14.89
CA VAL A 278 9.12 2.48 14.10
C VAL A 278 9.80 1.31 13.42
N HIS A 279 9.21 0.15 13.54
CA HIS A 279 9.64 -1.04 12.84
C HIS A 279 8.69 -1.37 11.69
N ASP A 280 9.11 -1.06 10.47
CA ASP A 280 8.41 -1.39 9.22
C ASP A 280 8.90 -2.74 8.70
N THR A 281 8.12 -3.80 8.95
CA THR A 281 8.52 -5.18 8.63
C THR A 281 8.71 -5.39 7.13
N CYS A 282 7.74 -4.98 6.32
CA CYS A 282 7.76 -5.24 4.86
C CYS A 282 8.52 -4.17 4.05
N GLY A 283 8.88 -3.02 4.65
CA GLY A 283 9.45 -1.88 3.92
C GLY A 283 8.38 -1.06 3.19
N VAL A 284 7.18 -0.99 3.76
CA VAL A 284 6.00 -0.32 3.20
C VAL A 284 6.24 1.17 2.91
N HIS A 285 7.01 1.84 3.77
CA HIS A 285 7.36 3.24 3.54
C HIS A 285 8.03 3.44 2.18
N TYR A 286 8.96 2.56 1.83
CA TYR A 286 9.74 2.67 0.60
C TYR A 286 9.02 2.12 -0.63
N THR A 287 8.06 1.21 -0.43
CA THR A 287 7.27 0.61 -1.52
C THR A 287 6.06 1.46 -1.88
N PHE A 288 5.36 2.00 -0.88
CA PHE A 288 4.07 2.69 -1.05
C PHE A 288 4.11 4.14 -0.56
N GLY A 289 4.63 4.40 0.66
CA GLY A 289 4.58 5.71 1.29
C GLY A 289 5.38 6.76 0.53
N LEU A 290 6.69 6.57 0.40
CA LEU A 290 7.59 7.50 -0.28
C LEU A 290 7.23 7.68 -1.78
N PRO A 291 6.99 6.60 -2.56
CA PRO A 291 6.52 6.76 -3.93
C PRO A 291 5.17 7.45 -4.05
N GLY A 292 4.25 7.21 -3.10
CA GLY A 292 2.97 7.91 -3.04
C GLY A 292 3.13 9.41 -2.83
N LEU A 293 4.02 9.83 -1.91
CA LEU A 293 4.34 11.25 -1.72
C LEU A 293 4.94 11.88 -2.99
N ILE A 294 5.89 11.19 -3.63
CA ILE A 294 6.49 11.64 -4.90
C ILE A 294 5.38 11.79 -5.95
N GLY A 295 4.46 10.84 -6.05
CA GLY A 295 3.35 10.87 -7.00
C GLY A 295 2.37 12.02 -6.78
N ALA A 296 1.98 12.27 -5.53
CA ALA A 296 1.08 13.37 -5.19
C ALA A 296 1.72 14.74 -5.48
N LEU A 297 3.01 14.92 -5.16
CA LEU A 297 3.76 16.13 -5.49
C LEU A 297 3.96 16.30 -7.01
N ALA A 298 4.25 15.20 -7.72
CA ALA A 298 4.34 15.21 -9.17
C ALA A 298 3.00 15.59 -9.83
N TYR A 299 1.86 15.12 -9.28
CA TYR A 299 0.54 15.51 -9.74
C TYR A 299 0.31 17.01 -9.57
N ALA A 300 0.60 17.58 -8.40
CA ALA A 300 0.50 19.01 -8.17
C ALA A 300 1.38 19.82 -9.16
N LEU A 301 2.61 19.34 -9.43
CA LEU A 301 3.52 19.97 -10.39
C LEU A 301 3.00 19.85 -11.82
N VAL A 302 2.50 18.70 -12.22
CA VAL A 302 1.97 18.46 -13.58
C VAL A 302 0.80 19.40 -13.85
N ILE A 303 -0.17 19.52 -12.94
CA ILE A 303 -1.31 20.42 -13.13
C ILE A 303 -0.93 21.91 -13.04
N LEU A 304 0.19 22.26 -12.41
CA LEU A 304 0.71 23.63 -12.37
C LEU A 304 1.35 24.04 -13.68
N VAL A 305 2.11 23.13 -14.31
CA VAL A 305 2.96 23.44 -15.47
C VAL A 305 2.23 23.19 -16.80
N ALA A 306 1.33 22.24 -16.83
CA ALA A 306 0.73 21.80 -18.07
C ALA A 306 -0.54 22.59 -18.42
N ASP A 307 -0.50 23.26 -19.56
CA ASP A 307 -1.68 23.79 -20.25
C ASP A 307 -2.34 22.62 -21.03
N PHE A 308 -3.13 21.83 -20.33
CA PHE A 308 -3.77 20.63 -20.89
C PHE A 308 -5.02 20.98 -21.71
N GLY A 309 -4.94 21.86 -22.70
CA GLY A 309 -5.96 22.13 -23.72
C GLY A 309 -7.41 22.10 -23.21
N GLU A 310 -8.06 20.94 -23.25
CA GLU A 310 -9.45 20.76 -22.79
C GLU A 310 -9.62 20.69 -21.25
N PHE A 311 -8.55 20.48 -20.48
CA PHE A 311 -8.60 20.35 -19.01
C PHE A 311 -7.91 21.54 -18.32
N ARG A 312 -8.44 22.74 -18.48
CA ARG A 312 -8.02 23.87 -17.65
C ARG A 312 -8.56 23.72 -16.24
N LEU A 313 -7.69 23.24 -15.33
CA LEU A 313 -8.00 23.25 -13.90
C LEU A 313 -7.81 24.66 -13.34
N PRO A 314 -8.61 25.06 -12.32
CA PRO A 314 -8.42 26.36 -11.68
C PRO A 314 -7.00 26.54 -11.13
N ALA A 315 -6.44 27.74 -11.21
CA ALA A 315 -5.05 28.04 -10.79
C ALA A 315 -4.74 27.69 -9.32
N TYR A 316 -5.76 27.59 -8.46
CA TYR A 316 -5.61 27.16 -7.06
C TYR A 316 -5.57 25.64 -6.87
N GLN A 317 -5.88 24.85 -7.90
CA GLN A 317 -5.99 23.38 -7.80
C GLN A 317 -4.71 22.71 -7.28
N PRO A 318 -3.47 23.10 -7.66
CA PRO A 318 -2.26 22.54 -7.09
C PRO A 318 -2.17 22.72 -5.57
N LEU A 319 -2.62 23.85 -5.03
CA LEU A 319 -2.65 24.10 -3.59
C LEU A 319 -3.68 23.19 -2.89
N VAL A 320 -4.83 22.96 -3.53
CA VAL A 320 -5.84 22.02 -3.02
C VAL A 320 -5.26 20.60 -2.95
N VAL A 321 -4.54 20.15 -3.98
CA VAL A 321 -3.88 18.83 -3.99
C VAL A 321 -2.87 18.70 -2.86
N ILE A 322 -2.06 19.73 -2.62
CA ILE A 322 -1.11 19.77 -1.50
C ILE A 322 -1.87 19.73 -0.16
N GLY A 323 -2.97 20.47 -0.04
CA GLY A 323 -3.86 20.43 1.12
C GLY A 323 -4.44 19.02 1.38
N CYS A 324 -4.86 18.33 0.32
CA CYS A 324 -5.33 16.93 0.39
C CYS A 324 -4.23 15.98 0.88
N LEU A 325 -2.99 16.19 0.43
CA LEU A 325 -1.84 15.41 0.90
C LEU A 325 -1.63 15.57 2.40
N PHE A 326 -1.61 16.81 2.92
CA PHE A 326 -1.46 17.07 4.35
C PHE A 326 -2.64 16.54 5.16
N MET A 327 -3.87 16.67 4.65
CA MET A 327 -5.06 16.10 5.28
C MET A 327 -4.96 14.58 5.39
N THR A 328 -4.56 13.90 4.30
CA THR A 328 -4.36 12.45 4.28
C THR A 328 -3.31 12.02 5.30
N LEU A 329 -2.17 12.70 5.36
CA LEU A 329 -1.11 12.42 6.33
C LEU A 329 -1.62 12.62 7.77
N SER A 330 -2.33 13.71 8.05
CA SER A 330 -2.84 14.01 9.37
C SER A 330 -3.85 12.96 9.84
N LEU A 331 -4.83 12.63 8.99
CA LEU A 331 -5.86 11.63 9.32
C LEU A 331 -5.25 10.23 9.48
N SER A 332 -4.30 9.86 8.64
CA SER A 332 -3.63 8.55 8.74
C SER A 332 -2.80 8.44 10.02
N VAL A 333 -2.02 9.46 10.35
CA VAL A 333 -1.19 9.45 11.58
C VAL A 333 -2.05 9.45 12.83
N VAL A 334 -3.03 10.35 12.93
CA VAL A 334 -3.93 10.42 14.11
C VAL A 334 -4.74 9.13 14.25
N GLY A 335 -5.33 8.64 13.14
CA GLY A 335 -6.08 7.39 13.13
C GLY A 335 -5.23 6.19 13.52
N GLY A 336 -4.01 6.10 12.97
CA GLY A 336 -3.06 5.03 13.30
C GLY A 336 -2.64 5.03 14.76
N LEU A 337 -2.35 6.21 15.34
CA LEU A 337 -2.02 6.34 16.77
C LEU A 337 -3.17 5.86 17.65
N ILE A 338 -4.38 6.36 17.41
CA ILE A 338 -5.57 5.98 18.19
C ILE A 338 -5.80 4.47 18.11
N THR A 339 -5.75 3.92 16.88
CA THR A 339 -5.94 2.48 16.65
C THR A 339 -4.88 1.65 17.36
N GLY A 340 -3.61 2.04 17.27
CA GLY A 340 -2.53 1.31 17.90
C GLY A 340 -2.60 1.34 19.44
N PHE A 341 -2.93 2.48 20.03
CA PHE A 341 -3.18 2.56 21.47
C PHE A 341 -4.36 1.69 21.92
N LEU A 342 -5.46 1.69 21.15
CA LEU A 342 -6.62 0.85 21.41
C LEU A 342 -6.25 -0.64 21.36
N LEU A 343 -5.56 -1.08 20.31
CA LEU A 343 -5.23 -2.49 20.10
C LEU A 343 -4.14 -3.03 21.02
N LYS A 344 -3.41 -2.15 21.71
CA LYS A 344 -2.48 -2.52 22.79
C LYS A 344 -3.20 -3.01 24.05
N CYS A 345 -4.49 -2.73 24.20
CA CYS A 345 -5.28 -3.14 25.36
C CYS A 345 -5.32 -4.67 25.50
N ARG A 346 -5.21 -5.17 26.71
CA ARG A 346 -5.18 -6.62 27.04
C ARG A 346 -6.39 -7.40 26.55
N ILE A 347 -7.53 -6.74 26.33
CA ILE A 347 -8.75 -7.35 25.80
C ILE A 347 -8.53 -8.01 24.42
N PHE A 348 -7.64 -7.43 23.60
CA PHE A 348 -7.31 -7.94 22.27
C PHE A 348 -6.18 -8.96 22.29
N LYS A 349 -5.68 -9.34 23.46
CA LYS A 349 -4.62 -10.34 23.66
C LYS A 349 -3.44 -10.15 22.71
N PRO A 350 -2.76 -8.98 22.74
CA PRO A 350 -1.63 -8.76 21.83
C PRO A 350 -0.60 -9.88 21.99
N PRO A 351 -0.01 -10.36 20.87
CA PRO A 351 1.00 -11.40 20.93
C PRO A 351 2.19 -10.93 21.78
N LYS A 352 2.79 -11.85 22.50
CA LYS A 352 4.01 -11.59 23.25
C LYS A 352 5.20 -11.55 22.28
N GLU A 353 6.26 -10.80 22.63
CA GLU A 353 7.41 -10.56 21.75
C GLU A 353 8.04 -11.85 21.18
N TRP A 354 8.10 -12.92 21.97
CA TRP A 354 8.64 -14.20 21.53
C TRP A 354 7.72 -14.99 20.56
N HIS A 355 6.49 -14.53 20.36
CA HIS A 355 5.58 -15.04 19.33
C HIS A 355 5.58 -14.21 18.06
N TYR A 356 6.33 -13.09 18.01
CA TYR A 356 6.43 -12.28 16.81
C TYR A 356 7.06 -13.09 15.68
N PHE A 357 6.53 -12.91 14.48
CA PHE A 357 6.99 -13.56 13.25
C PHE A 357 6.92 -15.09 13.27
N HIS A 358 5.98 -15.66 14.02
CA HIS A 358 5.76 -17.11 14.10
C HIS A 358 4.33 -17.51 13.74
N ASP A 359 4.20 -18.54 12.88
CA ASP A 359 2.93 -19.14 12.51
C ASP A 359 2.37 -20.08 13.60
N GLN A 360 3.25 -20.68 14.39
CA GLN A 360 2.89 -21.72 15.36
C GLN A 360 1.74 -21.36 16.33
N PRO A 361 1.56 -20.11 16.80
CA PRO A 361 0.44 -19.75 17.65
C PRO A 361 -0.93 -19.79 16.94
N TYR A 362 -0.96 -19.81 15.61
CA TYR A 362 -2.17 -19.64 14.80
C TYR A 362 -2.54 -20.86 13.97
N TRP A 363 -1.60 -21.82 13.78
CA TRP A 363 -1.76 -22.93 12.86
C TRP A 363 -1.47 -24.27 13.53
N GLU A 364 -2.28 -25.27 13.20
CA GLU A 364 -2.00 -26.66 13.53
C GLU A 364 -1.08 -27.28 12.47
N PHE A 365 0.07 -27.77 12.91
CA PHE A 365 1.02 -28.47 12.04
C PHE A 365 1.00 -29.95 12.36
N PRO A 366 0.45 -30.82 11.49
CA PRO A 366 0.30 -32.28 11.76
C PRO A 366 1.60 -32.99 12.13
N HIS A 367 2.72 -32.52 11.57
CA HIS A 367 4.04 -33.08 11.86
C HIS A 367 4.62 -32.65 13.23
N LEU A 368 4.05 -31.62 13.86
CA LEU A 368 4.43 -31.24 15.23
C LEU A 368 3.49 -31.84 16.29
N ALA A 369 2.31 -32.26 15.91
CA ALA A 369 1.32 -32.87 16.82
C ALA A 369 1.72 -34.28 17.30
N SER A 370 2.69 -34.90 16.64
CA SER A 370 3.19 -36.26 17.04
C SER A 370 4.12 -36.21 18.26
N HIS A 371 4.38 -35.08 18.87
CA HIS A 371 5.28 -34.89 20.02
C HIS A 371 4.57 -34.27 21.24
N LEU A 372 3.24 -34.16 21.22
CA LEU A 372 2.38 -33.84 22.37
C LEU A 372 1.59 -35.07 22.79
#